data_24e922e819a1a93948432cb5e0edcefc
#
_entry.id   24e922e819a1a93948432cb5e0edcefc
#
_cell.length_a   1.000
_cell.length_b   1.000
_cell.length_c   1.000
_cell.angle_alpha   90.00
_cell.angle_beta   90.00
_cell.angle_gamma   90.00
#
_symmetry.space_group_name_H-M   'P 1'
#
loop_
_entity.id
_entity.type
_entity.pdbx_description
1 polymer ?
#
loop_
_entity_poly.entity_id
_entity_poly.type
_entity_poly.pdbx_seq_one_letter_code
_entity_poly.pdbx_strand_id
1 'polypeptide(L)'
;MKDSTSNHLSVVGVSAAVLASLTWSMNFVAPLVIGEYSIFDLAACRFIFSGLIGALILIAHIQTCRHLTLNDWLVTAGLGFIGYVGYFIAVIIASKYAGPVVAPAFLGLVPVVLAISANVQGGISWRLLQVPFALAVLGLVLVNGQNIARFEGQSMTTLALGIGASLAAVALWTWFGLANQRALMKRPGMNAWVWTAMMMIGGSVQTLMFIPVGNAMELFNAPVLGFGHSAVSDLYLPAFVLAAVASIGGAWAWTIASQRLPMTLASQLLSLEMVFATCLGLAFYYRWPSVSEAIGITLIVVGVVKAIGAFHASASKPMPCLC
;
A
#
# COMPACT_ATOMS: atom_id res chain seq x y z
N MET A 1 -0.71 -40.37 8.53
CA MET A 1 0.48 -39.50 8.40
C MET A 1 -0.05 -38.08 8.39
N LYS A 2 -0.01 -37.38 9.53
CA LYS A 2 -0.34 -35.96 9.64
C LYS A 2 0.92 -35.20 9.26
N ASP A 3 0.85 -34.49 8.15
CA ASP A 3 1.95 -33.65 7.69
C ASP A 3 2.30 -32.63 8.76
N SER A 4 3.55 -32.68 9.17
CA SER A 4 4.21 -31.70 10.04
C SER A 4 4.51 -30.39 9.29
N THR A 5 3.55 -29.85 8.53
CA THR A 5 3.63 -28.50 7.94
C THR A 5 3.23 -27.47 8.99
N SER A 6 3.82 -27.62 10.15
CA SER A 6 3.67 -26.72 11.25
C SER A 6 4.47 -25.45 11.04
N ASN A 7 3.86 -24.33 11.27
CA ASN A 7 4.34 -23.15 11.99
C ASN A 7 5.68 -22.50 11.61
N HIS A 8 6.33 -22.85 10.51
CA HIS A 8 7.42 -22.04 9.99
C HIS A 8 6.85 -20.82 9.26
N LEU A 9 7.16 -19.61 9.75
CA LEU A 9 6.91 -18.38 9.00
C LEU A 9 7.38 -18.60 7.56
N SER A 10 6.48 -18.46 6.60
CA SER A 10 6.81 -18.65 5.20
C SER A 10 7.83 -17.60 4.77
N VAL A 11 9.07 -18.03 4.55
CA VAL A 11 10.13 -17.14 4.03
C VAL A 11 9.64 -16.43 2.76
N VAL A 12 8.92 -17.15 1.89
CA VAL A 12 8.33 -16.57 0.68
C VAL A 12 7.31 -15.49 1.02
N GLY A 13 6.48 -15.68 2.05
CA GLY A 13 5.51 -14.67 2.49
C GLY A 13 6.20 -13.41 3.02
N VAL A 14 7.23 -13.57 3.86
CA VAL A 14 8.02 -12.43 4.40
C VAL A 14 8.73 -11.69 3.27
N SER A 15 9.42 -12.40 2.38
CA SER A 15 10.10 -11.77 1.23
C SER A 15 9.12 -11.04 0.32
N ALA A 16 7.94 -11.60 0.10
CA ALA A 16 6.89 -10.96 -0.69
C ALA A 16 6.37 -9.68 -0.03
N ALA A 17 6.15 -9.68 1.31
CA ALA A 17 5.74 -8.47 2.03
C ALA A 17 6.81 -7.37 1.97
N VAL A 18 8.09 -7.73 2.13
CA VAL A 18 9.22 -6.80 2.00
C VAL A 18 9.31 -6.24 0.57
N LEU A 19 9.12 -7.08 -0.45
CA LEU A 19 9.11 -6.67 -1.85
C LEU A 19 7.94 -5.71 -2.14
N ALA A 20 6.74 -5.99 -1.62
CA ALA A 20 5.61 -5.09 -1.73
C ALA A 20 5.92 -3.72 -1.12
N SER A 21 6.48 -3.68 0.09
CA SER A 21 6.90 -2.45 0.78
C SER A 21 7.94 -1.66 -0.02
N LEU A 22 8.94 -2.34 -0.58
CA LEU A 22 9.97 -1.71 -1.40
C LEU A 22 9.38 -1.11 -2.68
N THR A 23 8.55 -1.86 -3.40
CA THR A 23 7.97 -1.39 -4.67
C THR A 23 6.97 -0.25 -4.44
N TRP A 24 6.19 -0.29 -3.36
CA TRP A 24 5.24 0.78 -3.04
C TRP A 24 5.91 2.05 -2.52
N SER A 25 7.10 1.96 -1.93
CA SER A 25 7.86 3.16 -1.52
C SER A 25 8.17 4.10 -2.69
N MET A 26 8.20 3.59 -3.94
CA MET A 26 8.36 4.42 -5.14
C MET A 26 7.24 5.44 -5.32
N ASN A 27 6.05 5.22 -4.75
CA ASN A 27 4.94 6.17 -4.81
C ASN A 27 5.29 7.53 -4.18
N PHE A 28 6.20 7.55 -3.20
CA PHE A 28 6.60 8.78 -2.50
C PHE A 28 7.62 9.61 -3.30
N VAL A 29 8.34 8.99 -4.21
CA VAL A 29 9.34 9.66 -5.04
C VAL A 29 8.77 10.03 -6.42
N ALA A 30 7.78 9.29 -6.88
CA ALA A 30 7.18 9.50 -8.21
C ALA A 30 6.69 10.93 -8.47
N PRO A 31 6.05 11.64 -7.52
CA PRO A 31 5.66 13.03 -7.71
C PRO A 31 6.83 13.99 -7.94
N LEU A 32 8.06 13.59 -7.60
CA LEU A 32 9.24 14.44 -7.75
C LEU A 32 9.83 14.42 -9.18
N VAL A 33 9.38 13.50 -10.02
CA VAL A 33 9.92 13.28 -11.37
C VAL A 33 8.95 13.61 -12.51
N ILE A 34 7.71 14.06 -12.19
CA ILE A 34 6.66 14.31 -13.19
C ILE A 34 6.63 15.77 -13.71
N GLY A 35 7.61 16.59 -13.35
CA GLY A 35 7.66 17.98 -13.78
C GLY A 35 6.41 18.76 -13.40
N GLU A 36 5.77 19.40 -14.38
CA GLU A 36 4.57 20.22 -14.20
C GLU A 36 3.26 19.42 -14.29
N TYR A 37 3.33 18.13 -14.61
CA TYR A 37 2.15 17.25 -14.63
C TYR A 37 1.60 17.05 -13.21
N SER A 38 0.28 16.89 -13.11
CA SER A 38 -0.38 16.69 -11.82
C SER A 38 -0.22 15.24 -11.33
N ILE A 39 -0.37 15.04 -10.02
CA ILE A 39 -0.44 13.68 -9.45
C ILE A 39 -1.63 12.91 -10.04
N PHE A 40 -2.69 13.61 -10.48
CA PHE A 40 -3.85 12.98 -11.13
C PHE A 40 -3.51 12.49 -12.52
N ASP A 41 -2.69 13.23 -13.30
CA ASP A 41 -2.20 12.77 -14.60
C ASP A 41 -1.38 11.49 -14.43
N LEU A 42 -0.44 11.50 -13.47
CA LEU A 42 0.37 10.34 -13.13
C LEU A 42 -0.49 9.13 -12.74
N ALA A 43 -1.50 9.34 -11.88
CA ALA A 43 -2.37 8.27 -11.43
C ALA A 43 -3.24 7.71 -12.56
N ALA A 44 -3.81 8.57 -13.40
CA ALA A 44 -4.62 8.14 -14.53
C ALA A 44 -3.80 7.28 -15.50
N CYS A 45 -2.63 7.77 -15.92
CA CYS A 45 -1.72 7.03 -16.79
C CYS A 45 -1.27 5.71 -16.14
N ARG A 46 -0.87 5.74 -14.86
CA ARG A 46 -0.46 4.56 -14.10
C ARG A 46 -1.55 3.49 -14.05
N PHE A 47 -2.78 3.85 -13.70
CA PHE A 47 -3.87 2.87 -13.61
C PHE A 47 -4.28 2.34 -14.98
N ILE A 48 -4.26 3.16 -16.02
CA ILE A 48 -4.49 2.70 -17.40
C ILE A 48 -3.42 1.69 -17.81
N PHE A 49 -2.14 2.00 -17.62
CA PHE A 49 -1.04 1.07 -17.90
C PHE A 49 -1.14 -0.21 -17.06
N SER A 50 -1.52 -0.10 -15.78
CA SER A 50 -1.72 -1.27 -14.91
C SER A 50 -2.84 -2.18 -15.44
N GLY A 51 -3.94 -1.61 -15.94
CA GLY A 51 -5.02 -2.35 -16.56
C GLY A 51 -4.58 -3.05 -17.86
N LEU A 52 -3.79 -2.37 -18.71
CA LEU A 52 -3.24 -2.94 -19.94
C LEU A 52 -2.28 -4.12 -19.63
N ILE A 53 -1.36 -3.93 -18.68
CA ILE A 53 -0.47 -5.01 -18.22
C ILE A 53 -1.30 -6.15 -17.63
N GLY A 54 -2.32 -5.85 -16.82
CA GLY A 54 -3.24 -6.82 -16.27
C GLY A 54 -3.96 -7.62 -17.35
N ALA A 55 -4.41 -6.99 -18.43
CA ALA A 55 -5.03 -7.68 -19.56
C ALA A 55 -4.05 -8.65 -20.24
N LEU A 56 -2.79 -8.24 -20.45
CA LEU A 56 -1.75 -9.11 -20.99
C LEU A 56 -1.48 -10.32 -20.06
N ILE A 57 -1.46 -10.10 -18.74
CA ILE A 57 -1.32 -11.19 -17.77
C ILE A 57 -2.48 -12.18 -17.87
N LEU A 58 -3.74 -11.71 -18.00
CA LEU A 58 -4.89 -12.61 -18.15
C LEU A 58 -4.84 -13.38 -19.46
N ILE A 59 -4.38 -12.75 -20.55
CA ILE A 59 -4.19 -13.45 -21.86
C ILE A 59 -3.17 -14.57 -21.68
N ALA A 60 -2.05 -14.30 -21.00
CA ALA A 60 -1.00 -15.30 -20.72
C ALA A 60 -1.50 -16.45 -19.82
N HIS A 61 -2.52 -16.19 -18.97
CA HIS A 61 -3.12 -17.16 -18.06
C HIS A 61 -4.55 -17.57 -18.48
N ILE A 62 -4.86 -17.52 -19.77
CA ILE A 62 -6.23 -17.71 -20.29
C ILE A 62 -6.88 -19.03 -19.84
N GLN A 63 -6.11 -20.09 -19.65
CA GLN A 63 -6.62 -21.37 -19.16
C GLN A 63 -7.13 -21.26 -17.72
N THR A 64 -6.41 -20.55 -16.86
CA THR A 64 -6.85 -20.28 -15.48
C THR A 64 -8.09 -19.39 -15.46
N CYS A 65 -8.17 -18.44 -16.40
CA CYS A 65 -9.28 -17.49 -16.47
C CYS A 65 -10.63 -18.15 -16.82
N ARG A 66 -10.64 -19.33 -17.45
CA ARG A 66 -11.88 -20.06 -17.80
C ARG A 66 -12.69 -20.49 -16.58
N HIS A 67 -12.07 -20.57 -15.42
CA HIS A 67 -12.72 -20.96 -14.16
C HIS A 67 -13.14 -19.76 -13.30
N LEU A 68 -12.90 -18.53 -13.76
CA LEU A 68 -13.27 -17.32 -13.03
C LEU A 68 -14.78 -17.10 -13.11
N THR A 69 -15.35 -16.77 -11.96
CA THR A 69 -16.77 -16.46 -11.83
C THR A 69 -17.02 -14.95 -11.89
N LEU A 70 -18.26 -14.55 -12.17
CA LEU A 70 -18.65 -13.14 -12.06
C LEU A 70 -18.38 -12.58 -10.66
N ASN A 71 -18.57 -13.40 -9.61
CA ASN A 71 -18.28 -13.00 -8.25
C ASN A 71 -16.78 -12.70 -8.03
N ASP A 72 -15.88 -13.41 -8.70
CA ASP A 72 -14.44 -13.13 -8.62
C ASP A 72 -14.11 -11.76 -9.21
N TRP A 73 -14.72 -11.43 -10.36
CA TRP A 73 -14.60 -10.13 -11.01
C TRP A 73 -15.16 -9.00 -10.15
N LEU A 74 -16.35 -9.16 -9.58
CA LEU A 74 -16.97 -8.14 -8.73
C LEU A 74 -16.18 -7.91 -7.45
N VAL A 75 -15.68 -8.98 -6.82
CA VAL A 75 -14.85 -8.88 -5.62
C VAL A 75 -13.54 -8.19 -5.93
N THR A 76 -12.84 -8.56 -7.00
CA THR A 76 -11.56 -7.94 -7.36
C THR A 76 -11.74 -6.51 -7.85
N ALA A 77 -12.80 -6.17 -8.58
CA ALA A 77 -13.12 -4.80 -8.95
C ALA A 77 -13.41 -3.93 -7.72
N GLY A 78 -14.18 -4.45 -6.76
CA GLY A 78 -14.43 -3.77 -5.49
C GLY A 78 -13.16 -3.57 -4.67
N LEU A 79 -12.28 -4.57 -4.59
CA LEU A 79 -10.98 -4.45 -3.95
C LEU A 79 -10.07 -3.45 -4.70
N GLY A 80 -10.11 -3.44 -6.02
CA GLY A 80 -9.42 -2.46 -6.86
C GLY A 80 -9.88 -1.03 -6.58
N PHE A 81 -11.19 -0.83 -6.38
CA PHE A 81 -11.71 0.47 -5.96
C PHE A 81 -11.20 0.87 -4.57
N ILE A 82 -11.42 0.03 -3.56
CA ILE A 82 -11.11 0.35 -2.17
C ILE A 82 -9.61 0.57 -1.96
N GLY A 83 -8.78 -0.34 -2.49
CA GLY A 83 -7.34 -0.34 -2.22
C GLY A 83 -6.52 0.56 -3.15
N TYR A 84 -7.06 0.93 -4.32
CA TYR A 84 -6.30 1.69 -5.31
C TYR A 84 -7.00 2.99 -5.68
N VAL A 85 -8.14 2.96 -6.34
CA VAL A 85 -8.78 4.18 -6.87
C VAL A 85 -9.33 5.05 -5.76
N GLY A 86 -10.20 4.52 -4.91
CA GLY A 86 -10.82 5.25 -3.80
C GLY A 86 -9.80 5.68 -2.76
N TYR A 87 -8.86 4.79 -2.42
CA TYR A 87 -7.73 5.12 -1.54
C TYR A 87 -6.93 6.30 -2.10
N PHE A 88 -6.58 6.26 -3.39
CA PHE A 88 -5.79 7.30 -4.02
C PHE A 88 -6.53 8.64 -4.06
N ILE A 89 -7.83 8.63 -4.36
CA ILE A 89 -8.68 9.83 -4.30
C ILE A 89 -8.65 10.43 -2.88
N ALA A 90 -8.81 9.60 -1.85
CA ALA A 90 -8.75 10.04 -0.47
C ALA A 90 -7.38 10.64 -0.12
N VAL A 91 -6.28 10.04 -0.57
CA VAL A 91 -4.91 10.55 -0.38
C VAL A 91 -4.73 11.92 -1.03
N ILE A 92 -5.27 12.12 -2.24
CA ILE A 92 -5.17 13.40 -2.94
C ILE A 92 -5.96 14.49 -2.22
N ILE A 93 -7.20 14.20 -1.83
CA ILE A 93 -8.02 15.11 -1.05
C ILE A 93 -7.30 15.48 0.26
N ALA A 94 -6.74 14.48 0.93
CA ALA A 94 -5.94 14.69 2.13
C ALA A 94 -4.76 15.64 1.88
N SER A 95 -3.98 15.38 0.83
CA SER A 95 -2.82 16.20 0.47
C SER A 95 -3.18 17.61 0.04
N LYS A 96 -4.31 17.79 -0.66
CA LYS A 96 -4.81 19.10 -1.09
C LYS A 96 -5.23 19.97 0.11
N TYR A 97 -5.91 19.39 1.10
CA TYR A 97 -6.52 20.14 2.20
C TYR A 97 -5.71 20.12 3.50
N ALA A 98 -4.96 19.07 3.80
CA ALA A 98 -4.06 19.01 4.97
C ALA A 98 -2.59 19.27 4.61
N GLY A 99 -2.30 19.41 3.32
CA GLY A 99 -0.93 19.64 2.82
C GLY A 99 -0.10 18.36 2.71
N PRO A 100 1.06 18.48 2.03
CA PRO A 100 1.91 17.34 1.68
C PRO A 100 2.62 16.71 2.90
N VAL A 101 2.40 17.23 4.08
CA VAL A 101 3.05 16.81 5.33
C VAL A 101 2.14 15.95 6.18
N VAL A 102 0.91 16.41 6.40
CA VAL A 102 -0.05 15.76 7.31
C VAL A 102 -0.58 14.47 6.71
N ALA A 103 -0.93 14.48 5.43
CA ALA A 103 -1.45 13.28 4.77
C ALA A 103 -0.48 12.09 4.86
N PRO A 104 0.82 12.18 4.48
CA PRO A 104 1.77 11.08 4.63
C PRO A 104 1.95 10.62 6.08
N ALA A 105 1.89 11.54 7.07
CA ALA A 105 2.00 11.16 8.48
C ALA A 105 0.85 10.25 8.92
N PHE A 106 -0.39 10.53 8.48
CA PHE A 106 -1.54 9.64 8.74
C PHE A 106 -1.40 8.32 7.99
N LEU A 107 -0.97 8.34 6.73
CA LEU A 107 -0.79 7.13 5.93
C LEU A 107 0.27 6.20 6.53
N GLY A 108 1.30 6.75 7.17
CA GLY A 108 2.27 5.99 7.95
C GLY A 108 1.65 5.16 9.08
N LEU A 109 0.44 5.49 9.55
CA LEU A 109 -0.28 4.71 10.56
C LEU A 109 -1.01 3.48 9.99
N VAL A 110 -1.18 3.39 8.66
CA VAL A 110 -1.88 2.27 8.02
C VAL A 110 -1.38 0.90 8.49
N PRO A 111 -0.06 0.60 8.52
CA PRO A 111 0.42 -0.69 8.99
C PRO A 111 0.01 -1.01 10.43
N VAL A 112 0.04 0.00 11.30
CA VAL A 112 -0.32 -0.15 12.71
C VAL A 112 -1.82 -0.41 12.87
N VAL A 113 -2.66 0.41 12.22
CA VAL A 113 -4.13 0.28 12.26
C VAL A 113 -4.57 -1.06 11.66
N LEU A 114 -3.98 -1.48 10.54
CA LEU A 114 -4.24 -2.77 9.91
C LEU A 114 -3.83 -3.94 10.83
N ALA A 115 -2.65 -3.86 11.48
CA ALA A 115 -2.19 -4.88 12.41
C ALA A 115 -3.10 -5.01 13.64
N ILE A 116 -3.53 -3.89 14.21
CA ILE A 116 -4.48 -3.86 15.33
C ILE A 116 -5.81 -4.47 14.90
N SER A 117 -6.37 -4.03 13.78
CA SER A 117 -7.65 -4.51 13.25
C SER A 117 -7.63 -6.00 12.92
N ALA A 118 -6.52 -6.50 12.40
CA ALA A 118 -6.33 -7.93 12.14
C ALA A 118 -6.24 -8.73 13.45
N ASN A 119 -5.57 -8.21 14.47
CA ASN A 119 -5.35 -8.92 15.73
C ASN A 119 -6.61 -8.99 16.62
N VAL A 120 -7.55 -8.04 16.48
CA VAL A 120 -8.85 -8.06 17.17
C VAL A 120 -9.65 -9.33 16.86
N GLN A 121 -9.47 -9.91 15.67
CA GLN A 121 -10.18 -11.13 15.24
C GLN A 121 -9.58 -12.43 15.80
N GLY A 122 -8.65 -12.34 16.72
CA GLY A 122 -7.92 -13.45 17.31
C GLY A 122 -6.60 -13.70 16.60
N GLY A 123 -5.54 -13.65 17.34
CA GLY A 123 -4.19 -13.79 16.81
C GLY A 123 -3.20 -13.93 17.95
N ILE A 124 -2.28 -13.02 18.05
CA ILE A 124 -1.21 -13.04 19.04
C ILE A 124 -1.63 -12.26 20.29
N SER A 125 -1.08 -12.68 21.44
CA SER A 125 -1.25 -11.94 22.69
C SER A 125 -0.82 -10.47 22.51
N TRP A 126 -1.69 -9.54 22.88
CA TRP A 126 -1.43 -8.11 22.84
C TRP A 126 -0.13 -7.72 23.56
N ARG A 127 0.24 -8.43 24.63
CA ARG A 127 1.48 -8.21 25.39
C ARG A 127 2.73 -8.37 24.52
N LEU A 128 2.69 -9.27 23.53
CA LEU A 128 3.80 -9.49 22.60
C LEU A 128 3.87 -8.44 21.50
N LEU A 129 2.75 -7.79 21.18
CA LEU A 129 2.64 -6.79 20.12
C LEU A 129 2.86 -5.36 20.61
N GLN A 130 2.77 -5.09 21.91
CA GLN A 130 2.92 -3.74 22.47
C GLN A 130 4.25 -3.08 22.08
N VAL A 131 5.35 -3.81 22.22
CA VAL A 131 6.70 -3.28 21.91
C VAL A 131 6.84 -3.05 20.39
N PRO A 132 6.52 -4.01 19.50
CA PRO A 132 6.50 -3.76 18.05
C PRO A 132 5.69 -2.53 17.65
N PHE A 133 4.47 -2.39 18.17
CA PHE A 133 3.62 -1.24 17.84
C PHE A 133 4.16 0.08 18.36
N ALA A 134 4.63 0.13 19.60
CA ALA A 134 5.22 1.34 20.17
C ALA A 134 6.44 1.79 19.36
N LEU A 135 7.31 0.86 18.98
CA LEU A 135 8.50 1.15 18.17
C LEU A 135 8.11 1.64 16.76
N ALA A 136 7.11 1.01 16.12
CA ALA A 136 6.62 1.44 14.81
C ALA A 136 6.04 2.87 14.88
N VAL A 137 5.18 3.16 15.87
CA VAL A 137 4.55 4.48 16.02
C VAL A 137 5.61 5.55 16.34
N LEU A 138 6.51 5.30 17.31
CA LEU A 138 7.58 6.23 17.66
C LEU A 138 8.51 6.48 16.46
N GLY A 139 8.87 5.43 15.74
CA GLY A 139 9.69 5.54 14.54
C GLY A 139 9.01 6.39 13.46
N LEU A 140 7.73 6.18 13.19
CA LEU A 140 6.96 6.97 12.23
C LEU A 140 6.87 8.44 12.64
N VAL A 141 6.64 8.73 13.93
CA VAL A 141 6.62 10.09 14.45
C VAL A 141 7.97 10.78 14.27
N LEU A 142 9.08 10.09 14.54
CA LEU A 142 10.42 10.67 14.39
C LEU A 142 10.79 10.90 12.92
N VAL A 143 10.45 9.97 12.01
CA VAL A 143 10.70 10.14 10.57
C VAL A 143 9.91 11.34 10.02
N ASN A 144 8.66 11.54 10.47
CA ASN A 144 7.78 12.59 9.96
C ASN A 144 7.82 13.88 10.81
N GLY A 145 8.48 13.89 11.95
CA GLY A 145 8.38 14.95 12.97
C GLY A 145 8.78 16.34 12.48
N GLN A 146 9.83 16.45 11.65
CA GLN A 146 10.27 17.73 11.08
C GLN A 146 9.22 18.31 10.10
N ASN A 147 8.47 17.44 9.48
CA ASN A 147 7.41 17.83 8.57
C ASN A 147 6.18 18.33 9.34
N ILE A 148 5.85 17.74 10.47
CA ILE A 148 4.72 18.13 11.32
C ILE A 148 4.95 19.50 11.95
N ALA A 149 6.18 19.85 12.32
CA ALA A 149 6.53 21.10 12.98
C ALA A 149 6.40 22.35 12.08
N ARG A 150 6.26 22.19 10.76
CA ARG A 150 6.15 23.32 9.80
C ARG A 150 4.70 23.73 9.50
N PHE A 151 3.77 23.34 10.34
CA PHE A 151 2.35 23.54 10.11
C PHE A 151 1.92 24.94 10.56
N GLU A 152 1.92 25.93 9.65
CA GLU A 152 1.43 27.28 9.91
C GLU A 152 0.44 27.74 8.80
N GLY A 153 -0.70 28.29 9.21
CA GLY A 153 -1.48 29.19 8.35
C GLY A 153 -2.71 28.64 7.62
N GLN A 154 -3.20 27.42 7.89
CA GLN A 154 -4.45 26.94 7.27
C GLN A 154 -5.70 27.17 8.15
N SER A 155 -6.86 27.35 7.50
CA SER A 155 -8.13 27.44 8.24
C SER A 155 -8.46 26.08 8.90
N MET A 156 -9.08 26.12 10.08
CA MET A 156 -9.48 24.90 10.81
C MET A 156 -10.41 24.01 9.99
N THR A 157 -11.26 24.57 9.15
CA THR A 157 -12.16 23.82 8.27
C THR A 157 -11.39 23.06 7.20
N THR A 158 -10.43 23.71 6.54
CA THR A 158 -9.56 23.09 5.52
C THR A 158 -8.76 21.96 6.12
N LEU A 159 -8.16 22.18 7.29
CA LEU A 159 -7.41 21.17 8.02
C LEU A 159 -8.29 19.97 8.41
N ALA A 160 -9.50 20.22 8.94
CA ALA A 160 -10.44 19.16 9.32
C ALA A 160 -10.84 18.29 8.11
N LEU A 161 -11.08 18.89 6.93
CA LEU A 161 -11.35 18.16 5.69
C LEU A 161 -10.15 17.28 5.29
N GLY A 162 -8.93 17.79 5.34
CA GLY A 162 -7.73 17.05 5.02
C GLY A 162 -7.46 15.90 5.99
N ILE A 163 -7.65 16.11 7.29
CA ILE A 163 -7.55 15.06 8.31
C ILE A 163 -8.64 14.00 8.09
N GLY A 164 -9.87 14.40 7.83
CA GLY A 164 -10.97 13.48 7.52
C GLY A 164 -10.68 12.60 6.32
N ALA A 165 -10.14 13.18 5.25
CA ALA A 165 -9.71 12.45 4.07
C ALA A 165 -8.52 11.51 4.35
N SER A 166 -7.56 11.92 5.19
CA SER A 166 -6.45 11.07 5.65
C SER A 166 -6.96 9.86 6.42
N LEU A 167 -7.89 10.05 7.34
CA LEU A 167 -8.53 8.97 8.09
C LEU A 167 -9.33 8.04 7.17
N ALA A 168 -10.03 8.59 6.17
CA ALA A 168 -10.73 7.80 5.16
C ALA A 168 -9.75 6.93 4.35
N ALA A 169 -8.59 7.47 3.96
CA ALA A 169 -7.54 6.71 3.28
C ALA A 169 -7.02 5.56 4.16
N VAL A 170 -6.73 5.82 5.43
CA VAL A 170 -6.31 4.78 6.39
C VAL A 170 -7.38 3.69 6.54
N ALA A 171 -8.64 4.08 6.64
CA ALA A 171 -9.77 3.14 6.76
C ALA A 171 -9.95 2.29 5.49
N LEU A 172 -9.88 2.92 4.30
CA LEU A 172 -9.98 2.23 3.01
C LEU A 172 -8.86 1.19 2.85
N TRP A 173 -7.62 1.57 3.14
CA TRP A 173 -6.49 0.64 3.03
C TRP A 173 -6.57 -0.49 4.06
N THR A 174 -6.97 -0.19 5.29
CA THR A 174 -7.18 -1.19 6.33
C THR A 174 -8.27 -2.18 5.90
N TRP A 175 -9.38 -1.68 5.39
CA TRP A 175 -10.46 -2.52 4.87
C TRP A 175 -9.99 -3.36 3.68
N PHE A 176 -9.28 -2.76 2.73
CA PHE A 176 -8.68 -3.48 1.61
C PHE A 176 -7.80 -4.65 2.09
N GLY A 177 -6.88 -4.42 3.01
CA GLY A 177 -5.99 -5.47 3.52
C GLY A 177 -6.74 -6.65 4.10
N LEU A 178 -7.71 -6.39 4.99
CA LEU A 178 -8.53 -7.42 5.62
C LEU A 178 -9.47 -8.13 4.63
N ALA A 179 -10.13 -7.38 3.76
CA ALA A 179 -11.07 -7.93 2.78
C ALA A 179 -10.34 -8.75 1.72
N ASN A 180 -9.18 -8.28 1.24
CA ASN A 180 -8.34 -9.02 0.29
C ASN A 180 -7.89 -10.36 0.86
N GLN A 181 -7.37 -10.38 2.10
CA GLN A 181 -6.97 -11.62 2.73
C GLN A 181 -8.15 -12.58 2.90
N ARG A 182 -9.30 -12.10 3.39
CA ARG A 182 -10.51 -12.93 3.53
C ARG A 182 -11.01 -13.49 2.20
N ALA A 183 -10.96 -12.68 1.15
CA ALA A 183 -11.34 -13.10 -0.19
C ALA A 183 -10.41 -14.19 -0.74
N LEU A 184 -9.11 -14.06 -0.52
CA LEU A 184 -8.11 -15.07 -0.90
C LEU A 184 -8.23 -16.36 -0.10
N MET A 185 -8.51 -16.28 1.22
CA MET A 185 -8.75 -17.48 2.05
C MET A 185 -9.97 -18.28 1.59
N LYS A 186 -10.99 -17.63 1.03
CA LYS A 186 -12.16 -18.31 0.44
C LYS A 186 -11.87 -18.91 -0.94
N ARG A 187 -10.69 -18.66 -1.50
CA ARG A 187 -10.28 -19.09 -2.84
C ARG A 187 -8.92 -19.80 -2.80
N PRO A 188 -8.84 -20.96 -2.11
CA PRO A 188 -7.59 -21.70 -2.02
C PRO A 188 -7.09 -22.06 -3.44
N GLY A 189 -5.80 -21.80 -3.70
CA GLY A 189 -5.22 -22.05 -5.02
C GLY A 189 -5.39 -20.92 -6.04
N MET A 190 -6.04 -19.80 -5.68
CA MET A 190 -6.11 -18.63 -6.57
C MET A 190 -4.71 -18.16 -6.97
N ASN A 191 -4.48 -18.06 -8.28
CA ASN A 191 -3.23 -17.57 -8.83
C ASN A 191 -3.06 -16.08 -8.51
N ALA A 192 -1.94 -15.71 -7.88
CA ALA A 192 -1.68 -14.33 -7.47
C ALA A 192 -1.57 -13.36 -8.66
N TRP A 193 -1.04 -13.79 -9.80
CA TRP A 193 -0.98 -12.97 -11.01
C TRP A 193 -2.37 -12.66 -11.55
N VAL A 194 -3.22 -13.70 -11.64
CA VAL A 194 -4.60 -13.56 -12.13
C VAL A 194 -5.41 -12.66 -11.18
N TRP A 195 -5.29 -12.86 -9.87
CA TRP A 195 -5.98 -12.04 -8.87
C TRP A 195 -5.58 -10.57 -8.97
N THR A 196 -4.28 -10.29 -9.04
CA THR A 196 -3.73 -8.94 -9.19
C THR A 196 -4.19 -8.30 -10.51
N ALA A 197 -4.11 -9.03 -11.61
CA ALA A 197 -4.52 -8.54 -12.93
C ALA A 197 -6.00 -8.13 -12.95
N MET A 198 -6.88 -8.92 -12.35
CA MET A 198 -8.30 -8.59 -12.25
C MET A 198 -8.56 -7.31 -11.43
N MET A 199 -7.83 -7.13 -10.30
CA MET A 199 -7.92 -5.89 -9.51
C MET A 199 -7.44 -4.68 -10.32
N MET A 200 -6.35 -4.81 -11.08
CA MET A 200 -5.80 -3.71 -11.89
C MET A 200 -6.70 -3.35 -13.06
N ILE A 201 -7.31 -4.32 -13.72
CA ILE A 201 -8.31 -4.07 -14.77
C ILE A 201 -9.53 -3.36 -14.19
N GLY A 202 -10.04 -3.83 -13.04
CA GLY A 202 -11.14 -3.17 -12.35
C GLY A 202 -10.82 -1.71 -12.00
N GLY A 203 -9.63 -1.47 -11.43
CA GLY A 203 -9.13 -0.11 -11.10
C GLY A 203 -8.94 0.76 -12.35
N SER A 204 -8.45 0.19 -13.46
CA SER A 204 -8.31 0.91 -14.74
C SER A 204 -9.65 1.36 -15.29
N VAL A 205 -10.65 0.47 -15.35
CA VAL A 205 -12.01 0.80 -15.81
C VAL A 205 -12.62 1.91 -14.93
N GLN A 206 -12.48 1.80 -13.63
CA GLN A 206 -12.98 2.82 -12.69
C GLN A 206 -12.27 4.15 -12.89
N THR A 207 -10.96 4.15 -13.09
CA THR A 207 -10.19 5.37 -13.37
C THR A 207 -10.69 6.05 -14.66
N LEU A 208 -10.91 5.28 -15.72
CA LEU A 208 -11.48 5.81 -16.97
C LEU A 208 -12.84 6.48 -16.75
N MET A 209 -13.67 5.93 -15.86
CA MET A 209 -14.96 6.54 -15.48
C MET A 209 -14.80 7.84 -14.70
N PHE A 210 -13.71 8.00 -13.92
CA PHE A 210 -13.44 9.20 -13.17
C PHE A 210 -12.76 10.32 -13.98
N ILE A 211 -12.12 10.03 -15.12
CA ILE A 211 -11.46 11.05 -15.96
C ILE A 211 -12.39 12.22 -16.32
N PRO A 212 -13.64 12.02 -16.80
CA PRO A 212 -14.52 13.14 -17.13
C PRO A 212 -14.79 14.06 -15.93
N VAL A 213 -15.00 13.48 -14.75
CA VAL A 213 -15.24 14.22 -13.52
C VAL A 213 -13.99 14.98 -13.10
N GLY A 214 -12.82 14.33 -13.11
CA GLY A 214 -11.54 14.96 -12.80
C GLY A 214 -11.20 16.12 -13.74
N ASN A 215 -11.52 15.97 -15.04
CA ASN A 215 -11.34 17.03 -16.01
C ASN A 215 -12.29 18.22 -15.75
N ALA A 216 -13.55 17.98 -15.42
CA ALA A 216 -14.50 19.03 -15.04
C ALA A 216 -14.11 19.75 -13.73
N MET A 217 -13.34 19.11 -12.87
CA MET A 217 -12.78 19.66 -11.63
C MET A 217 -11.39 20.31 -11.81
N GLU A 218 -10.88 20.37 -13.05
CA GLU A 218 -9.56 20.91 -13.39
C GLU A 218 -8.41 20.26 -12.62
N LEU A 219 -8.50 18.94 -12.42
CA LEU A 219 -7.49 18.18 -11.67
C LEU A 219 -6.30 17.76 -12.52
N PHE A 220 -6.45 17.76 -13.85
CA PHE A 220 -5.44 17.34 -14.81
C PHE A 220 -4.72 18.53 -15.45
N ASN A 221 -3.41 18.47 -15.49
CA ASN A 221 -2.56 19.43 -16.21
C ASN A 221 -2.25 18.97 -17.65
N ALA A 222 -2.36 17.66 -17.92
CA ALA A 222 -2.05 17.08 -19.23
C ALA A 222 -2.84 17.69 -20.40
N PRO A 223 -4.12 18.08 -20.27
CA PRO A 223 -4.84 18.77 -21.34
C PRO A 223 -4.22 20.12 -21.74
N VAL A 224 -3.54 20.80 -20.80
CA VAL A 224 -2.87 22.10 -21.03
C VAL A 224 -1.43 21.90 -21.48
N LEU A 225 -0.69 20.99 -20.84
CA LEU A 225 0.73 20.71 -21.13
C LEU A 225 0.92 19.90 -22.42
N GLY A 226 -0.13 19.16 -22.81
CA GLY A 226 -0.11 18.31 -24.00
C GLY A 226 0.35 16.87 -23.73
N PHE A 227 0.14 16.04 -24.74
CA PHE A 227 0.44 14.60 -24.72
C PHE A 227 1.61 14.24 -25.65
N GLY A 228 2.45 15.21 -25.96
CA GLY A 228 3.52 15.08 -26.93
C GLY A 228 4.78 14.37 -26.44
N HIS A 229 5.89 14.62 -27.11
CA HIS A 229 7.17 13.94 -26.84
C HIS A 229 7.72 14.25 -25.42
N SER A 230 7.51 15.46 -24.91
CA SER A 230 7.90 15.84 -23.54
C SER A 230 7.16 15.03 -22.47
N ALA A 231 5.91 14.63 -22.74
CA ALA A 231 5.16 13.78 -21.83
C ALA A 231 5.76 12.36 -21.67
N VAL A 232 6.62 11.92 -22.59
CA VAL A 232 7.23 10.57 -22.51
C VAL A 232 8.14 10.47 -21.29
N SER A 233 9.04 11.44 -21.09
CA SER A 233 9.96 11.43 -19.94
C SER A 233 9.28 11.79 -18.64
N ASP A 234 8.37 12.77 -18.68
CA ASP A 234 7.88 13.43 -17.48
C ASP A 234 6.58 12.80 -16.96
N LEU A 235 5.83 12.08 -17.79
CA LEU A 235 4.57 11.45 -17.39
C LEU A 235 4.51 9.96 -17.72
N TYR A 236 4.69 9.57 -18.99
CA TYR A 236 4.41 8.19 -19.40
C TYR A 236 5.42 7.19 -18.85
N LEU A 237 6.72 7.50 -18.87
CA LEU A 237 7.75 6.61 -18.35
C LEU A 237 7.62 6.42 -16.82
N PRO A 238 7.51 7.48 -15.99
CA PRO A 238 7.24 7.32 -14.57
C PRO A 238 5.94 6.54 -14.29
N ALA A 239 4.85 6.85 -15.01
CA ALA A 239 3.59 6.15 -14.86
C ALA A 239 3.69 4.66 -15.22
N PHE A 240 4.39 4.32 -16.31
CA PHE A 240 4.62 2.94 -16.73
C PHE A 240 5.47 2.16 -15.73
N VAL A 241 6.56 2.76 -15.22
CA VAL A 241 7.40 2.15 -14.20
C VAL A 241 6.59 1.88 -12.93
N LEU A 242 5.79 2.86 -12.48
CA LEU A 242 4.91 2.65 -11.33
C LEU A 242 3.83 1.59 -11.60
N ALA A 243 3.27 1.54 -12.81
CA ALA A 243 2.30 0.53 -13.18
C ALA A 243 2.90 -0.87 -13.12
N ALA A 244 4.07 -1.07 -13.71
CA ALA A 244 4.73 -2.37 -13.76
C ALA A 244 5.27 -2.81 -12.39
N VAL A 245 5.98 -1.90 -11.70
CA VAL A 245 6.71 -2.23 -10.47
C VAL A 245 5.81 -2.12 -9.24
N ALA A 246 5.17 -0.98 -9.02
CA ALA A 246 4.39 -0.75 -7.81
C ALA A 246 2.96 -1.31 -7.92
N SER A 247 2.24 -1.07 -9.02
CA SER A 247 0.86 -1.57 -9.13
C SER A 247 0.82 -3.07 -9.37
N ILE A 248 1.51 -3.59 -10.39
CA ILE A 248 1.48 -5.03 -10.70
C ILE A 248 2.41 -5.80 -9.77
N GLY A 249 3.70 -5.47 -9.72
CA GLY A 249 4.69 -6.19 -8.92
C GLY A 249 4.40 -6.12 -7.43
N GLY A 250 4.12 -4.92 -6.90
CA GLY A 250 3.80 -4.70 -5.50
C GLY A 250 2.50 -5.38 -5.08
N ALA A 251 1.43 -5.25 -5.85
CA ALA A 251 0.15 -5.89 -5.53
C ALA A 251 0.21 -7.42 -5.68
N TRP A 252 0.97 -7.94 -6.63
CA TRP A 252 1.24 -9.38 -6.74
C TRP A 252 2.00 -9.89 -5.51
N ALA A 253 3.05 -9.20 -5.11
CA ALA A 253 3.82 -9.54 -3.92
C ALA A 253 2.96 -9.48 -2.65
N TRP A 254 2.12 -8.43 -2.51
CA TRP A 254 1.15 -8.32 -1.43
C TRP A 254 0.11 -9.44 -1.44
N THR A 255 -0.35 -9.86 -2.61
CA THR A 255 -1.26 -11.01 -2.74
C THR A 255 -0.62 -12.28 -2.21
N ILE A 256 0.65 -12.56 -2.56
CA ILE A 256 1.42 -13.70 -2.02
C ILE A 256 1.59 -13.58 -0.50
N ALA A 257 1.94 -12.41 0.00
CA ALA A 257 2.07 -12.17 1.43
C ALA A 257 0.75 -12.44 2.16
N SER A 258 -0.37 -11.93 1.63
CA SER A 258 -1.72 -12.11 2.18
C SER A 258 -2.19 -13.57 2.17
N GLN A 259 -1.71 -14.39 1.22
CA GLN A 259 -2.01 -15.82 1.17
C GLN A 259 -1.17 -16.64 2.15
N ARG A 260 -0.01 -16.15 2.58
CA ARG A 260 1.01 -16.94 3.29
C ARG A 260 1.31 -16.48 4.70
N LEU A 261 0.92 -15.26 5.06
CA LEU A 261 1.16 -14.66 6.37
C LEU A 261 -0.13 -14.27 7.07
N PRO A 262 -0.18 -14.34 8.40
CA PRO A 262 -1.21 -13.65 9.17
C PRO A 262 -1.16 -12.15 8.86
N MET A 263 -2.33 -11.51 8.69
CA MET A 263 -2.41 -10.10 8.31
C MET A 263 -1.71 -9.17 9.33
N THR A 264 -1.75 -9.53 10.62
CA THR A 264 -1.04 -8.81 11.67
C THR A 264 0.49 -8.74 11.40
N LEU A 265 1.10 -9.83 10.91
CA LEU A 265 2.51 -9.83 10.55
C LEU A 265 2.77 -9.13 9.22
N ALA A 266 1.94 -9.41 8.20
CA ALA A 266 2.06 -8.79 6.89
C ALA A 266 2.01 -7.25 7.00
N SER A 267 1.11 -6.72 7.85
CA SER A 267 1.00 -5.29 8.08
C SER A 267 2.19 -4.70 8.85
N GLN A 268 2.79 -5.43 9.79
CA GLN A 268 4.03 -4.96 10.44
C GLN A 268 5.19 -4.87 9.45
N LEU A 269 5.32 -5.84 8.55
CA LEU A 269 6.31 -5.80 7.48
C LEU A 269 6.07 -4.61 6.52
N LEU A 270 4.82 -4.22 6.32
CA LEU A 270 4.47 -3.05 5.51
C LEU A 270 5.04 -1.74 6.08
N SER A 271 5.32 -1.66 7.38
CA SER A 271 5.98 -0.49 7.97
C SER A 271 7.36 -0.19 7.35
N LEU A 272 8.00 -1.19 6.71
CA LEU A 272 9.25 -0.99 5.97
C LEU A 272 9.07 -0.11 4.72
N GLU A 273 7.85 0.08 4.23
CA GLU A 273 7.56 1.01 3.13
C GLU A 273 8.04 2.42 3.46
N MET A 274 7.82 2.88 4.70
CA MET A 274 8.30 4.20 5.14
C MET A 274 9.82 4.28 5.24
N VAL A 275 10.47 3.18 5.63
CA VAL A 275 11.94 3.10 5.66
C VAL A 275 12.49 3.23 4.24
N PHE A 276 11.96 2.44 3.31
CA PHE A 276 12.38 2.50 1.90
C PHE A 276 12.05 3.84 1.25
N ALA A 277 10.87 4.41 1.53
CA ALA A 277 10.48 5.73 1.03
C ALA A 277 11.44 6.83 1.52
N THR A 278 11.81 6.78 2.80
CA THR A 278 12.77 7.73 3.37
C THR A 278 14.14 7.55 2.72
N CYS A 279 14.63 6.32 2.57
CA CYS A 279 15.91 6.05 1.91
C CYS A 279 15.91 6.53 0.45
N LEU A 280 14.84 6.28 -0.30
CA LEU A 280 14.70 6.76 -1.67
C LEU A 280 14.65 8.30 -1.75
N GLY A 281 13.92 8.95 -0.85
CA GLY A 281 13.88 10.40 -0.75
C GLY A 281 15.25 11.00 -0.40
N LEU A 282 15.97 10.42 0.54
CA LEU A 282 17.33 10.83 0.89
C LEU A 282 18.29 10.70 -0.30
N ALA A 283 18.20 9.59 -1.04
CA ALA A 283 18.99 9.37 -2.25
C ALA A 283 18.62 10.37 -3.35
N PHE A 284 17.33 10.67 -3.55
CA PHE A 284 16.87 11.64 -4.54
C PHE A 284 17.39 13.05 -4.27
N TYR A 285 17.38 13.48 -2.98
CA TYR A 285 17.87 14.79 -2.58
C TYR A 285 19.38 14.84 -2.28
N TYR A 286 20.11 13.74 -2.48
CA TYR A 286 21.56 13.63 -2.21
C TYR A 286 21.93 14.10 -0.80
N ARG A 287 21.12 13.78 0.21
CA ARG A 287 21.35 14.17 1.60
C ARG A 287 21.43 12.99 2.57
N TRP A 288 22.15 13.16 3.65
CA TRP A 288 22.17 12.22 4.76
C TRP A 288 20.92 12.36 5.64
N PRO A 289 20.50 11.28 6.30
CA PRO A 289 19.41 11.36 7.27
C PRO A 289 19.75 12.28 8.43
N SER A 290 18.79 13.05 8.90
CA SER A 290 18.89 13.73 10.18
C SER A 290 18.93 12.71 11.33
N VAL A 291 19.36 13.15 12.51
CA VAL A 291 19.39 12.28 13.69
C VAL A 291 18.02 11.69 14.01
N SER A 292 16.96 12.48 13.91
CA SER A 292 15.58 12.01 14.13
C SER A 292 15.13 10.97 13.08
N GLU A 293 15.46 11.18 11.80
CA GLU A 293 15.18 10.22 10.73
C GLU A 293 15.95 8.91 10.95
N ALA A 294 17.23 8.98 11.29
CA ALA A 294 18.06 7.81 11.53
C ALA A 294 17.55 6.98 12.73
N ILE A 295 17.19 7.64 13.84
CA ILE A 295 16.58 6.98 15.00
C ILE A 295 15.22 6.39 14.61
N GLY A 296 14.38 7.14 13.91
CA GLY A 296 13.06 6.70 13.49
C GLY A 296 13.11 5.46 12.59
N ILE A 297 13.99 5.44 11.59
CA ILE A 297 14.26 4.28 10.72
C ILE A 297 14.66 3.08 11.57
N THR A 298 15.61 3.27 12.49
CA THR A 298 16.09 2.20 13.37
C THR A 298 14.96 1.62 14.23
N LEU A 299 14.10 2.46 14.80
CA LEU A 299 12.96 2.02 15.60
C LEU A 299 11.97 1.21 14.79
N ILE A 300 11.64 1.63 13.55
CA ILE A 300 10.75 0.88 12.65
C ILE A 300 11.34 -0.51 12.37
N VAL A 301 12.61 -0.58 11.98
CA VAL A 301 13.28 -1.85 11.66
C VAL A 301 13.31 -2.77 12.88
N VAL A 302 13.68 -2.26 14.06
CA VAL A 302 13.66 -3.04 15.31
C VAL A 302 12.24 -3.50 15.65
N GLY A 303 11.24 -2.64 15.46
CA GLY A 303 9.82 -2.98 15.63
C GLY A 303 9.39 -4.17 14.76
N VAL A 304 9.76 -4.16 13.48
CA VAL A 304 9.50 -5.26 12.53
C VAL A 304 10.18 -6.55 12.96
N VAL A 305 11.48 -6.50 13.34
CA VAL A 305 12.22 -7.68 13.80
C VAL A 305 11.58 -8.26 15.08
N LYS A 306 11.16 -7.41 16.02
CA LYS A 306 10.43 -7.84 17.23
C LYS A 306 9.07 -8.45 16.89
N ALA A 307 8.36 -7.91 15.91
CA ALA A 307 7.09 -8.50 15.45
C ALA A 307 7.32 -9.92 14.90
N ILE A 308 8.29 -10.11 14.02
CA ILE A 308 8.65 -11.44 13.49
C ILE A 308 8.96 -12.41 14.65
N GLY A 309 9.77 -11.99 15.62
CA GLY A 309 10.09 -12.79 16.80
C GLY A 309 8.88 -13.16 17.65
N ALA A 310 7.91 -12.24 17.82
CA ALA A 310 6.67 -12.48 18.55
C ALA A 310 5.81 -13.56 17.87
N PHE A 311 5.77 -13.58 16.53
CA PHE A 311 5.06 -14.62 15.76
C PHE A 311 5.75 -15.97 15.88
N HIS A 312 7.07 -16.06 15.82
CA HIS A 312 7.80 -17.31 16.07
C HIS A 312 7.54 -17.85 17.47
N ALA A 313 7.59 -17.01 18.50
CA ALA A 313 7.35 -17.42 19.87
C ALA A 313 5.90 -17.88 20.12
N SER A 314 4.92 -17.32 19.41
CA SER A 314 3.53 -17.77 19.50
C SER A 314 3.30 -19.10 18.79
N ALA A 315 3.97 -19.32 17.66
CA ALA A 315 3.86 -20.54 16.87
C ALA A 315 4.47 -21.76 17.59
N SER A 316 5.49 -21.54 18.44
CA SER A 316 6.18 -22.61 19.18
C SER A 316 5.49 -23.02 20.50
N LYS A 317 4.42 -22.34 20.92
CA LYS A 317 3.65 -22.77 22.10
C LYS A 317 2.63 -23.84 21.71
N PRO A 318 2.67 -25.05 22.32
CA PRO A 318 1.62 -26.03 22.12
C PRO A 318 0.28 -25.45 22.59
N MET A 319 -0.79 -25.64 21.79
CA MET A 319 -2.13 -25.29 22.23
C MET A 319 -2.41 -26.01 23.55
N PRO A 320 -2.91 -25.30 24.61
CA PRO A 320 -3.37 -25.96 25.80
C PRO A 320 -4.47 -26.95 25.39
N CYS A 321 -4.30 -28.23 25.75
CA CYS A 321 -5.36 -29.22 25.63
C CYS A 321 -6.57 -28.69 26.41
N LEU A 322 -7.61 -28.31 25.68
CA LEU A 322 -8.94 -28.12 26.26
C LEU A 322 -9.45 -29.52 26.63
N CYS A 323 -9.19 -29.91 27.88
CA CYS A 323 -9.90 -31.02 28.53
C CYS A 323 -11.30 -30.61 28.90
#